data_5d81f4dfdf2b2689c03b02e6296be3fc
#
_entry.id   5d81f4dfdf2b2689c03b02e6296be3fc
#
_cell.length_a   1.000
_cell.length_b   1.000
_cell.length_c   1.000
_cell.angle_alpha   90.00
_cell.angle_beta   90.00
_cell.angle_gamma   90.00
#
_symmetry.space_group_name_H-M   'P 1'
#
loop_
_entity.id
_entity.type
_entity.pdbx_description
1 polymer ?
#
loop_
_entity_poly.entity_id
_entity_poly.type
_entity_poly.pdbx_seq_one_letter_code
_entity_poly.pdbx_strand_id
1 'polypeptide(L)'
;GKYALLARDMAFSQSNYGIVSKIGNYPFFIYLLVGFIVDDLLTAAYGSVFDTITTRTFESVNLKFPSLNSIEKFNEEISPIFSKKETNTQQIKTLETLRDTLLPKLMSGEVRVQYAEEAIASVA
;
A
#
# COMPACT_ATOMS: atom_id res chain seq x y z
N GLY A 1 1.13 -7.17 14.33
CA GLY A 1 1.73 -7.37 13.02
C GLY A 1 1.52 -6.19 12.08
N LYS A 2 2.59 -5.77 11.45
CA LYS A 2 2.50 -4.80 10.35
C LYS A 2 2.68 -5.55 9.04
N TYR A 3 1.88 -5.21 8.05
CA TYR A 3 1.97 -5.80 6.72
C TYR A 3 1.87 -4.71 5.66
N ALA A 4 2.46 -4.94 4.50
CA ALA A 4 2.47 -3.99 3.39
C ALA A 4 2.46 -4.71 2.04
N LEU A 5 1.89 -4.08 1.04
CA LEU A 5 2.02 -4.48 -0.35
C LEU A 5 3.19 -3.71 -0.98
N LEU A 6 4.10 -4.41 -1.61
CA LEU A 6 5.23 -3.79 -2.30
C LEU A 6 4.76 -3.24 -3.66
N ALA A 7 5.01 -1.95 -3.89
CA ALA A 7 4.70 -1.27 -5.16
C ALA A 7 5.78 -1.49 -6.24
N ARG A 8 6.94 -2.02 -5.86
CA ARG A 8 8.08 -2.29 -6.76
C ARG A 8 9.01 -3.32 -6.12
N ASP A 9 9.88 -3.88 -6.90
CA ASP A 9 10.91 -4.79 -6.41
C ASP A 9 11.81 -4.09 -5.40
N MET A 10 11.95 -4.71 -4.23
CA MET A 10 12.80 -4.21 -3.15
C MET A 10 13.28 -5.35 -2.27
N ALA A 11 14.47 -5.16 -1.70
CA ALA A 11 14.98 -6.05 -0.68
C ALA A 11 14.27 -5.79 0.66
N PHE A 12 14.12 -6.83 1.46
CA PHE A 12 13.61 -6.74 2.83
C PHE A 12 14.50 -7.52 3.79
N SER A 13 14.45 -7.18 5.07
CA SER A 13 15.30 -7.80 6.08
C SER A 13 14.83 -9.22 6.40
N GLN A 14 15.74 -10.04 6.92
CA GLN A 14 15.44 -11.41 7.35
C GLN A 14 14.42 -11.51 8.50
N SER A 15 14.09 -10.39 9.15
CA SER A 15 13.04 -10.32 10.17
C SER A 15 11.62 -10.21 9.59
N ASN A 16 11.49 -10.06 8.26
CA ASN A 16 10.21 -9.96 7.57
C ASN A 16 9.91 -11.26 6.81
N TYR A 17 8.63 -11.53 6.60
CA TYR A 17 8.16 -12.61 5.76
C TYR A 17 7.67 -12.07 4.42
N GLY A 18 8.21 -12.60 3.32
CA GLY A 18 7.67 -12.40 1.99
C GLY A 18 6.57 -13.43 1.71
N ILE A 19 5.35 -12.97 1.46
CA ILE A 19 4.20 -13.83 1.18
C ILE A 19 3.83 -13.68 -0.29
N VAL A 20 3.82 -14.79 -1.01
CA VAL A 20 3.47 -14.86 -2.43
C VAL A 20 2.43 -15.94 -2.69
N SER A 21 1.57 -15.72 -3.68
CA SER A 21 0.63 -16.74 -4.11
C SER A 21 1.33 -17.86 -4.87
N LYS A 22 0.95 -19.11 -4.59
CA LYS A 22 1.39 -20.30 -5.33
C LYS A 22 0.44 -20.68 -6.49
N ILE A 23 -0.75 -20.11 -6.52
CA ILE A 23 -1.81 -20.46 -7.47
C ILE A 23 -1.94 -19.48 -8.64
N GLY A 24 -1.13 -18.43 -8.68
CA GLY A 24 -1.14 -17.38 -9.70
C GLY A 24 -0.69 -16.04 -9.14
N ASN A 25 -0.67 -15.02 -9.99
CA ASN A 25 -0.25 -13.68 -9.59
C ASN A 25 -1.45 -12.85 -9.06
N TYR A 26 -1.78 -13.03 -7.79
CA TYR A 26 -2.90 -12.36 -7.11
C TYR A 26 -2.43 -11.53 -5.91
N PRO A 27 -1.56 -10.51 -6.09
CA PRO A 27 -0.94 -9.79 -4.99
C PRO A 27 -1.96 -9.03 -4.13
N PHE A 28 -2.99 -8.47 -4.73
CA PHE A 28 -4.03 -7.72 -4.01
C PHE A 28 -4.91 -8.64 -3.15
N PHE A 29 -5.26 -9.82 -3.69
CA PHE A 29 -5.97 -10.84 -2.93
C PHE A 29 -5.16 -11.27 -1.71
N ILE A 30 -3.88 -11.60 -1.89
CA ILE A 30 -2.99 -12.00 -0.79
C ILE A 30 -2.83 -10.89 0.23
N TYR A 31 -2.65 -9.64 -0.21
CA TYR A 31 -2.53 -8.49 0.69
C TYR A 31 -3.77 -8.33 1.58
N LEU A 32 -4.97 -8.40 0.99
CA LEU A 32 -6.22 -8.28 1.73
C LEU A 32 -6.49 -9.50 2.61
N LEU A 33 -6.13 -10.70 2.15
CA LEU A 33 -6.21 -11.92 2.94
C LEU A 33 -5.32 -11.83 4.19
N VAL A 34 -4.08 -11.37 4.05
CA VAL A 34 -3.19 -11.14 5.19
C VAL A 34 -3.78 -10.13 6.16
N GLY A 35 -4.37 -9.04 5.64
CA GLY A 35 -5.07 -8.06 6.47
C GLY A 35 -6.24 -8.65 7.24
N PHE A 36 -6.95 -9.60 6.65
CA PHE A 36 -8.07 -10.29 7.30
C PHE A 36 -7.62 -11.23 8.43
N ILE A 37 -6.46 -11.89 8.29
CA ILE A 37 -5.98 -12.89 9.25
C ILE A 37 -4.92 -12.37 10.22
N VAL A 38 -4.49 -11.12 10.10
CA VAL A 38 -3.36 -10.59 10.89
C VAL A 38 -3.61 -10.66 12.39
N ASP A 39 -4.83 -10.44 12.83
CA ASP A 39 -5.21 -10.49 14.24
C ASP A 39 -5.21 -11.94 14.76
N ASP A 40 -5.63 -12.91 13.94
CA ASP A 40 -5.54 -14.34 14.26
C ASP A 40 -4.08 -14.78 14.36
N LEU A 41 -3.22 -14.31 13.46
CA LEU A 41 -1.77 -14.56 13.51
C LEU A 41 -1.13 -13.98 14.77
N LEU A 42 -1.53 -12.78 15.17
CA LEU A 42 -1.06 -12.16 16.42
C LEU A 42 -1.53 -12.94 17.64
N THR A 43 -2.80 -13.32 17.66
CA THR A 43 -3.38 -14.11 18.74
C THR A 43 -2.68 -15.47 18.88
N ALA A 44 -2.41 -16.14 17.76
CA ALA A 44 -1.67 -17.40 17.74
C ALA A 44 -0.18 -17.26 18.13
N ALA A 45 0.40 -16.08 17.92
CA ALA A 45 1.76 -15.75 18.36
C ALA A 45 1.84 -15.46 19.87
N TYR A 46 0.75 -14.94 20.48
CA TYR A 46 0.64 -14.71 21.91
C TYR A 46 0.77 -16.03 22.66
N GLY A 47 1.76 -16.11 23.55
CA GLY A 47 2.08 -17.33 24.30
C GLY A 47 3.36 -18.03 23.83
N SER A 48 3.98 -17.56 22.75
CA SER A 48 5.38 -17.87 22.46
C SER A 48 6.30 -16.98 23.30
N VAL A 49 7.47 -17.48 23.67
CA VAL A 49 8.46 -16.78 24.54
C VAL A 49 8.84 -15.38 24.01
N PHE A 50 8.55 -15.07 22.74
CA PHE A 50 8.95 -13.84 22.07
C PHE A 50 7.81 -13.09 21.37
N ASP A 51 6.55 -13.48 21.51
CA ASP A 51 5.39 -12.88 20.80
C ASP A 51 5.65 -12.65 19.29
N THR A 52 6.39 -13.55 18.67
CA THR A 52 6.88 -13.40 17.30
C THR A 52 6.10 -14.32 16.37
N ILE A 53 5.60 -13.77 15.27
CA ILE A 53 5.03 -14.56 14.18
C ILE A 53 6.12 -15.42 13.57
N THR A 54 5.90 -16.72 13.52
CA THR A 54 6.80 -17.72 12.97
C THR A 54 6.11 -18.52 11.86
N THR A 55 6.83 -19.35 11.13
CA THR A 55 6.23 -20.27 10.14
C THR A 55 5.13 -21.14 10.78
N ARG A 56 5.33 -21.60 12.01
CA ARG A 56 4.31 -22.37 12.75
C ARG A 56 3.05 -21.54 13.03
N THR A 57 3.18 -20.24 13.26
CA THR A 57 2.03 -19.35 13.44
C THR A 57 1.17 -19.31 12.18
N PHE A 58 1.79 -19.25 10.99
CA PHE A 58 1.05 -19.34 9.71
C PHE A 58 0.37 -20.71 9.52
N GLU A 59 1.01 -21.79 9.91
CA GLU A 59 0.45 -23.14 9.81
C GLU A 59 -0.73 -23.38 10.76
N SER A 60 -0.80 -22.64 11.86
CA SER A 60 -1.88 -22.76 12.86
C SER A 60 -3.18 -22.07 12.44
N VAL A 61 -3.13 -21.13 11.50
CA VAL A 61 -4.32 -20.41 11.03
C VAL A 61 -5.11 -21.27 10.04
N ASN A 62 -6.33 -21.59 10.40
CA ASN A 62 -7.22 -22.39 9.55
C ASN A 62 -8.08 -21.46 8.67
N LEU A 63 -7.83 -21.47 7.37
CA LEU A 63 -8.52 -20.64 6.39
C LEU A 63 -9.39 -21.48 5.46
N LYS A 64 -10.64 -21.06 5.27
CA LYS A 64 -11.47 -21.53 4.14
C LYS A 64 -11.03 -20.75 2.89
N PHE A 65 -10.28 -21.39 2.04
CA PHE A 65 -9.78 -20.78 0.82
C PHE A 65 -10.87 -20.77 -0.26
N PRO A 66 -11.14 -19.65 -0.94
CA PRO A 66 -12.13 -19.58 -1.99
C PRO A 66 -11.69 -20.35 -3.25
N SER A 67 -12.63 -20.62 -4.16
CA SER A 67 -12.29 -21.23 -5.45
C SER A 67 -11.43 -20.29 -6.30
N LEU A 68 -10.63 -20.85 -7.19
CA LEU A 68 -9.77 -20.08 -8.09
C LEU A 68 -10.58 -19.06 -8.91
N ASN A 69 -11.72 -19.48 -9.46
CA ASN A 69 -12.63 -18.60 -10.20
C ASN A 69 -13.12 -17.40 -9.36
N SER A 70 -13.37 -17.61 -8.05
CA SER A 70 -13.75 -16.52 -7.15
C SER A 70 -12.59 -15.55 -6.90
N ILE A 71 -11.35 -16.06 -6.82
CA ILE A 71 -10.14 -15.24 -6.67
C ILE A 71 -9.89 -14.42 -7.93
N GLU A 72 -10.07 -15.01 -9.11
CA GLU A 72 -9.91 -14.31 -10.40
C GLU A 72 -10.89 -13.15 -10.52
N LYS A 73 -12.19 -13.41 -10.33
CA LYS A 73 -13.22 -12.35 -10.35
C LYS A 73 -12.93 -11.25 -9.34
N PHE A 74 -12.59 -11.62 -8.12
CA PHE A 74 -12.22 -10.64 -7.09
C PHE A 74 -11.00 -9.80 -7.52
N ASN A 75 -10.00 -10.43 -8.12
CA ASN A 75 -8.81 -9.72 -8.58
C ASN A 75 -9.11 -8.77 -9.74
N GLU A 76 -10.02 -9.14 -10.66
CA GLU A 76 -10.49 -8.26 -11.73
C GLU A 76 -11.17 -7.01 -11.18
N GLU A 77 -12.01 -7.15 -10.16
CA GLU A 77 -12.73 -6.03 -9.54
C GLU A 77 -11.81 -5.14 -8.69
N ILE A 78 -10.87 -5.72 -7.96
CA ILE A 78 -10.04 -4.97 -7.02
C ILE A 78 -8.82 -4.30 -7.67
N SER A 79 -8.30 -4.85 -8.77
CA SER A 79 -7.09 -4.35 -9.44
C SER A 79 -7.21 -2.89 -9.89
N PRO A 80 -8.33 -2.40 -10.47
CA PRO A 80 -8.47 -0.99 -10.84
C PRO A 80 -8.41 -0.05 -9.63
N ILE A 81 -8.91 -0.49 -8.47
CA ILE A 81 -8.90 0.30 -7.23
C ILE A 81 -7.47 0.48 -6.74
N PHE A 82 -6.68 -0.60 -6.72
CA PHE A 82 -5.27 -0.52 -6.34
C PHE A 82 -4.43 0.28 -7.33
N SER A 83 -4.68 0.14 -8.64
CA SER A 83 -4.03 0.95 -9.68
C SER A 83 -4.33 2.44 -9.49
N LYS A 84 -5.58 2.79 -9.18
CA LYS A 84 -5.95 4.18 -8.89
C LYS A 84 -5.27 4.71 -7.62
N LYS A 85 -5.20 3.88 -6.58
CA LYS A 85 -4.49 4.22 -5.34
C LYS A 85 -3.01 4.50 -5.60
N GLU A 86 -2.35 3.66 -6.40
CA GLU A 86 -0.95 3.84 -6.76
C GLU A 86 -0.73 5.13 -7.55
N THR A 87 -1.55 5.38 -8.57
CA THR A 87 -1.53 6.62 -9.35
C THR A 87 -1.70 7.85 -8.45
N ASN A 88 -2.68 7.83 -7.55
CA ASN A 88 -2.91 8.94 -6.62
C ASN A 88 -1.70 9.13 -5.69
N THR A 89 -1.10 8.05 -5.19
CA THR A 89 0.10 8.12 -4.33
C THR A 89 1.27 8.77 -5.06
N GLN A 90 1.47 8.42 -6.33
CA GLN A 90 2.52 9.02 -7.16
C GLN A 90 2.25 10.51 -7.45
N GLN A 91 0.99 10.87 -7.72
CA GLN A 91 0.59 12.26 -7.92
C GLN A 91 0.82 13.10 -6.65
N ILE A 92 0.44 12.60 -5.49
CA ILE A 92 0.69 13.26 -4.20
C ILE A 92 2.18 13.53 -4.03
N LYS A 93 3.02 12.52 -4.23
CA LYS A 93 4.48 12.68 -4.12
C LYS A 93 5.03 13.73 -5.08
N THR A 94 4.54 13.77 -6.31
CA THR A 94 4.93 14.77 -7.31
C THR A 94 4.51 16.18 -6.88
N LEU A 95 3.28 16.33 -6.39
CA LEU A 95 2.77 17.62 -5.91
C LEU A 95 3.50 18.10 -4.66
N GLU A 96 3.82 17.22 -3.74
CA GLU A 96 4.64 17.53 -2.56
C GLU A 96 6.03 18.03 -2.96
N THR A 97 6.70 17.33 -3.89
CA THR A 97 8.01 17.74 -4.41
C THR A 97 7.92 19.10 -5.11
N LEU A 98 6.88 19.34 -5.89
CA LEU A 98 6.65 20.61 -6.58
C LEU A 98 6.42 21.74 -5.56
N ARG A 99 5.55 21.54 -4.57
CA ARG A 99 5.33 22.49 -3.48
C ARG A 99 6.63 22.85 -2.78
N ASP A 100 7.39 21.85 -2.35
CA ASP A 100 8.61 22.05 -1.57
C ASP A 100 9.73 22.72 -2.38
N THR A 101 9.71 22.57 -3.71
CA THR A 101 10.62 23.26 -4.62
C THR A 101 10.20 24.69 -4.91
N LEU A 102 8.89 24.94 -5.09
CA LEU A 102 8.39 26.25 -5.49
C LEU A 102 8.19 27.21 -4.32
N LEU A 103 7.76 26.70 -3.16
CA LEU A 103 7.45 27.54 -2.02
C LEU A 103 8.62 28.44 -1.57
N PRO A 104 9.86 27.95 -1.42
CA PRO A 104 11.00 28.84 -1.09
C PRO A 104 11.28 29.88 -2.17
N LYS A 105 11.10 29.54 -3.45
CA LYS A 105 11.35 30.45 -4.57
C LYS A 105 10.30 31.56 -4.66
N LEU A 106 9.06 31.23 -4.34
CA LEU A 106 7.98 32.23 -4.24
C LEU A 106 8.20 33.15 -3.04
N MET A 107 8.58 32.59 -1.89
CA MET A 107 8.84 33.39 -0.67
C MET A 107 10.05 34.29 -0.80
N SER A 108 11.09 33.88 -1.52
CA SER A 108 12.28 34.70 -1.80
C SER A 108 12.07 35.74 -2.89
N GLY A 109 10.96 35.67 -3.64
CA GLY A 109 10.69 36.54 -4.79
C GLY A 109 11.49 36.16 -6.05
N GLU A 110 12.21 35.05 -6.05
CA GLU A 110 12.93 34.51 -7.22
C GLU A 110 11.96 34.18 -8.36
N VAL A 111 10.79 33.63 -8.00
CA VAL A 111 9.69 33.37 -8.94
C VAL A 111 8.48 34.27 -8.56
N ARG A 112 7.99 35.04 -9.52
CA ARG A 112 6.79 35.83 -9.36
C ARG A 112 5.65 35.25 -10.18
N VAL A 113 4.48 35.12 -9.56
CA VAL A 113 3.25 34.70 -10.28
C VAL A 113 2.61 36.00 -10.83
N GLN A 114 3.00 36.41 -12.04
CA GLN A 114 2.56 37.65 -12.66
C GLN A 114 1.05 37.72 -12.92
N TYR A 115 0.37 36.58 -12.95
CA TYR A 115 -1.06 36.50 -13.33
C TYR A 115 -1.96 35.92 -12.22
N ALA A 116 -1.47 35.81 -10.97
CA ALA A 116 -2.27 35.25 -9.88
C ALA A 116 -3.49 36.12 -9.56
N GLU A 117 -3.35 37.44 -9.62
CA GLU A 117 -4.45 38.37 -9.37
C GLU A 117 -5.52 38.35 -10.50
N GLU A 118 -5.09 38.21 -11.75
CA GLU A 118 -5.99 38.08 -12.90
C GLU A 118 -6.73 36.72 -12.88
N ALA A 119 -6.05 35.64 -12.51
CA ALA A 119 -6.67 34.34 -12.39
C ALA A 119 -7.70 34.28 -11.26
N ILE A 120 -7.43 34.90 -10.11
CA ILE A 120 -8.38 35.02 -9.00
C ILE A 120 -9.59 35.88 -9.38
N ALA A 121 -9.37 36.98 -10.06
CA ALA A 121 -10.44 37.89 -10.50
C ALA A 121 -11.35 37.25 -11.58
N SER A 122 -10.86 36.28 -12.34
CA SER A 122 -11.65 35.57 -13.36
C SER A 122 -12.54 34.44 -12.79
N VAL A 123 -12.39 34.08 -11.52
CA VAL A 123 -13.12 33.00 -10.84
C VAL A 123 -14.06 33.54 -9.75
N ALA A 124 -13.96 34.81 -9.41
CA ALA A 124 -14.85 35.51 -8.48
C ALA A 124 -16.03 36.17 -9.19
#